data_76dc69f81bc9c861e8bd9c161821049b
#
_entry.id   76dc69f81bc9c861e8bd9c161821049b
#
_cell.length_a   1.000
_cell.length_b   1.000
_cell.length_c   1.000
_cell.angle_alpha   90.00
_cell.angle_beta   90.00
_cell.angle_gamma   90.00
#
_symmetry.space_group_name_H-M   'P 1'
#
loop_
_entity.id
_entity.type
_entity.pdbx_description
1 polymer ?
#
loop_
_entity_poly.entity_id
_entity_poly.type
_entity_poly.pdbx_seq_one_letter_code
_entity_poly.pdbx_strand_id
1 'polypeptide(L)'
;DVAPSRGLGDVYKRQVTETLGEDCDYETVKNIHENLNEMIAENKGNPEPAVLDKTSARQLLEKSGVSDEKLETFEEHFEQTAGENGKLLAANVAETRKFEVKTPDVVIKVNPERTDLVETMMIEGRQCLVIQIDEHLEVNGITVNPNTGEVIMNDTY
;
A
#
# COMPACT_ATOMS: atom_id res chain seq x y z
N ASP A 1 -2.15 -2.47 -28.38
CA ASP A 1 -2.03 -1.94 -27.99
C ASP A 1 -0.97 -1.58 -27.30
N VAL A 2 -0.51 -0.87 -27.19
CA VAL A 2 0.68 -0.55 -26.78
C VAL A 2 0.77 0.24 -25.58
N ALA A 3 -0.26 0.72 -25.02
CA ALA A 3 -0.23 1.40 -23.77
C ALA A 3 -0.05 0.39 -22.66
N PRO A 4 0.68 0.76 -21.60
CA PRO A 4 0.75 -0.10 -20.42
C PRO A 4 -0.65 -0.37 -19.93
N SER A 5 -0.98 -1.62 -19.73
CA SER A 5 -2.33 -2.01 -19.47
C SER A 5 -2.53 -2.33 -18.00
N ARG A 6 -3.79 -2.45 -17.62
CA ARG A 6 -4.12 -2.91 -16.29
C ARG A 6 -3.54 -4.28 -16.02
N GLY A 7 -3.44 -5.12 -17.06
CA GLY A 7 -2.85 -6.44 -16.90
C GLY A 7 -1.44 -6.39 -16.41
N LEU A 8 -0.64 -5.44 -16.91
CA LEU A 8 0.73 -5.29 -16.43
C LEU A 8 0.76 -4.77 -15.00
N GLY A 9 -0.17 -3.90 -14.64
CA GLY A 9 -0.26 -3.45 -13.27
C GLY A 9 -0.58 -4.58 -12.30
N ASP A 10 -1.50 -5.46 -12.69
CA ASP A 10 -1.83 -6.62 -11.88
C ASP A 10 -0.66 -7.58 -11.77
N VAL A 11 0.09 -7.75 -12.86
CA VAL A 11 1.26 -8.60 -12.84
C VAL A 11 2.32 -8.01 -11.91
N TYR A 12 2.50 -6.70 -11.96
CA TYR A 12 3.44 -6.03 -11.06
C TYR A 12 3.08 -6.29 -9.59
N LYS A 13 1.81 -6.15 -9.26
CA LYS A 13 1.38 -6.38 -7.88
C LYS A 13 1.64 -7.82 -7.44
N ARG A 14 1.40 -8.76 -8.34
CA ARG A 14 1.67 -10.16 -8.05
C ARG A 14 3.18 -10.40 -7.88
N GLN A 15 3.99 -9.78 -8.72
CA GLN A 15 5.43 -9.92 -8.62
C GLN A 15 5.96 -9.37 -7.31
N VAL A 16 5.40 -8.26 -6.84
CA VAL A 16 5.80 -7.71 -5.55
C VAL A 16 5.51 -8.72 -4.45
N THR A 17 4.31 -9.30 -4.47
CA THR A 17 3.94 -10.28 -3.46
C THR A 17 4.88 -11.49 -3.48
N GLU A 18 5.16 -12.01 -4.66
CA GLU A 18 5.99 -13.20 -4.79
C GLU A 18 7.44 -12.91 -4.42
N THR A 19 7.94 -11.76 -4.82
CA THR A 19 9.33 -11.40 -4.54
C THR A 19 9.56 -11.17 -3.05
N LEU A 20 8.65 -10.48 -2.40
CA LEU A 20 8.81 -10.18 -0.99
C LEU A 20 8.55 -11.39 -0.09
N GLY A 21 7.66 -12.29 -0.52
CA GLY A 21 7.38 -13.47 0.28
C GLY A 21 6.98 -13.10 1.69
N GLU A 22 7.76 -13.57 2.65
CA GLU A 22 7.46 -13.33 4.06
C GLU A 22 7.64 -11.86 4.45
N ASP A 23 8.41 -11.11 3.68
CA ASP A 23 8.59 -9.69 3.96
C ASP A 23 7.46 -8.82 3.41
N CYS A 24 6.47 -9.44 2.77
CA CYS A 24 5.32 -8.71 2.24
C CYS A 24 4.31 -8.50 3.37
N ASP A 25 4.66 -7.62 4.30
CA ASP A 25 3.81 -7.34 5.45
C ASP A 25 3.08 -6.01 5.25
N TYR A 26 2.19 -5.71 6.19
CA TYR A 26 1.36 -4.53 6.08
C TYR A 26 2.18 -3.25 5.96
N GLU A 27 3.22 -3.12 6.78
CA GLU A 27 4.02 -1.89 6.77
C GLU A 27 4.74 -1.69 5.45
N THR A 28 5.30 -2.76 4.90
CA THR A 28 5.99 -2.66 3.62
C THR A 28 5.03 -2.28 2.49
N VAL A 29 3.87 -2.92 2.44
CA VAL A 29 2.88 -2.63 1.40
C VAL A 29 2.35 -1.21 1.56
N LYS A 30 2.13 -0.78 2.79
CA LYS A 30 1.69 0.59 3.06
C LYS A 30 2.74 1.59 2.58
N ASN A 31 4.02 1.30 2.84
CA ASN A 31 5.10 2.18 2.39
C ASN A 31 5.17 2.24 0.87
N ILE A 32 4.96 1.10 0.20
CA ILE A 32 4.93 1.08 -1.26
C ILE A 32 3.79 1.97 -1.77
N HIS A 33 2.63 1.85 -1.16
CA HIS A 33 1.48 2.66 -1.54
C HIS A 33 1.78 4.16 -1.38
N GLU A 34 2.36 4.53 -0.25
CA GLU A 34 2.66 5.92 0.03
C GLU A 34 3.74 6.46 -0.90
N ASN A 35 4.76 5.67 -1.17
CA ASN A 35 5.83 6.11 -2.05
C ASN A 35 5.35 6.24 -3.50
N LEU A 36 4.45 5.36 -3.93
CA LEU A 36 3.85 5.48 -5.26
C LEU A 36 3.00 6.74 -5.37
N ASN A 37 2.20 7.01 -4.36
CA ASN A 37 1.37 8.21 -4.38
C ASN A 37 2.21 9.47 -4.36
N GLU A 38 3.31 9.46 -3.63
CA GLU A 38 4.23 10.58 -3.61
C GLU A 38 4.85 10.82 -4.99
N MET A 39 5.25 9.73 -5.65
CA MET A 39 5.81 9.84 -6.99
C MET A 39 4.81 10.44 -7.96
N ILE A 40 3.55 10.01 -7.88
CA ILE A 40 2.52 10.55 -8.75
C ILE A 40 2.26 12.02 -8.44
N ALA A 41 2.26 12.38 -7.16
CA ALA A 41 2.05 13.76 -6.76
C ALA A 41 3.17 14.67 -7.23
N GLU A 42 4.41 14.18 -7.17
CA GLU A 42 5.54 14.96 -7.62
C GLU A 42 5.53 15.16 -9.13
N ASN A 43 4.89 14.26 -9.85
CA ASN A 43 4.79 14.35 -11.30
C ASN A 43 3.64 15.24 -11.74
N LYS A 44 2.86 15.73 -10.80
CA LYS A 44 1.71 16.57 -11.12
C LYS A 44 2.18 17.84 -11.80
N GLY A 45 1.53 18.20 -12.85
CA GLY A 45 1.94 19.37 -13.61
C GLY A 45 2.82 19.06 -14.81
N ASN A 46 3.38 17.87 -14.85
CA ASN A 46 4.10 17.43 -16.03
C ASN A 46 3.12 16.99 -17.10
N PRO A 47 3.38 17.29 -18.38
CA PRO A 47 2.48 16.84 -19.44
C PRO A 47 2.50 15.33 -19.63
N GLU A 48 3.57 14.66 -19.21
CA GLU A 48 3.67 13.23 -19.36
C GLU A 48 3.32 12.53 -18.06
N PRO A 49 2.63 11.39 -18.12
CA PRO A 49 2.26 10.68 -16.90
C PRO A 49 3.48 10.04 -16.23
N ALA A 50 3.37 9.80 -14.94
CA ALA A 50 4.41 9.10 -14.22
C ALA A 50 4.44 7.63 -14.67
N VAL A 51 5.63 7.13 -14.93
CA VAL A 51 5.81 5.74 -15.35
C VAL A 51 6.81 5.05 -14.44
N LEU A 52 6.69 3.75 -14.37
CA LEU A 52 7.65 2.90 -13.66
C LEU A 52 8.39 2.06 -14.69
N ASP A 53 9.69 2.31 -14.81
CA ASP A 53 10.53 1.39 -15.54
C ASP A 53 11.27 0.53 -14.52
N LYS A 54 12.17 -0.31 -14.98
CA LYS A 54 12.87 -1.23 -14.10
C LYS A 54 13.60 -0.48 -12.98
N THR A 55 14.28 0.59 -13.32
CA THR A 55 15.07 1.34 -12.36
C THR A 55 14.20 2.04 -11.33
N SER A 56 13.15 2.72 -11.77
CA SER A 56 12.31 3.45 -10.83
C SER A 56 11.47 2.50 -9.98
N ALA A 57 11.06 1.36 -10.54
CA ALA A 57 10.35 0.36 -9.75
C ALA A 57 11.24 -0.20 -8.66
N ARG A 58 12.50 -0.45 -9.00
CA ARG A 58 13.46 -0.93 -7.99
C ARG A 58 13.66 0.13 -6.91
N GLN A 59 13.82 1.38 -7.30
CA GLN A 59 14.02 2.45 -6.32
C GLN A 59 12.83 2.58 -5.38
N LEU A 60 11.64 2.42 -5.93
CA LEU A 60 10.43 2.48 -5.12
C LEU A 60 10.43 1.41 -4.04
N LEU A 61 10.78 0.19 -4.40
CA LEU A 61 10.85 -0.90 -3.44
C LEU A 61 11.99 -0.70 -2.46
N GLU A 62 13.10 -0.16 -2.92
CA GLU A 62 14.23 0.12 -2.04
C GLU A 62 13.86 1.12 -0.97
N LYS A 63 13.16 2.18 -1.36
CA LYS A 63 12.68 3.17 -0.40
C LYS A 63 11.69 2.57 0.60
N SER A 64 11.02 1.51 0.20
CA SER A 64 10.02 0.87 1.04
C SER A 64 10.63 -0.18 1.97
N GLY A 65 11.93 -0.36 1.92
CA GLY A 65 12.61 -1.24 2.87
C GLY A 65 12.93 -2.62 2.36
N VAL A 66 12.82 -2.85 1.05
CA VAL A 66 13.10 -4.16 0.47
C VAL A 66 14.60 -4.38 0.37
N SER A 67 15.06 -5.59 0.71
CA SER A 67 16.48 -5.92 0.70
C SER A 67 17.04 -5.99 -0.72
N ASP A 68 18.36 -5.83 -0.83
CA ASP A 68 19.03 -5.86 -2.14
C ASP A 68 18.82 -7.18 -2.86
N GLU A 69 18.86 -8.27 -2.12
CA GLU A 69 18.68 -9.59 -2.72
C GLU A 69 17.33 -9.72 -3.39
N LYS A 70 16.29 -9.24 -2.74
CA LYS A 70 14.95 -9.29 -3.30
C LYS A 70 14.76 -8.29 -4.41
N LEU A 71 15.48 -7.16 -4.35
CA LEU A 71 15.44 -6.20 -5.43
C LEU A 71 15.98 -6.78 -6.72
N GLU A 72 17.05 -7.57 -6.64
CA GLU A 72 17.59 -8.20 -7.83
C GLU A 72 16.63 -9.19 -8.44
N THR A 73 15.99 -9.99 -7.61
CA THR A 73 14.98 -10.92 -8.07
C THR A 73 13.82 -10.18 -8.73
N PHE A 74 13.39 -9.09 -8.12
CA PHE A 74 12.30 -8.30 -8.68
C PHE A 74 12.68 -7.75 -10.05
N GLU A 75 13.91 -7.25 -10.19
CA GLU A 75 14.35 -6.72 -11.47
C GLU A 75 14.28 -7.75 -12.58
N GLU A 76 14.70 -8.99 -12.26
CA GLU A 76 14.65 -10.05 -13.25
C GLU A 76 13.21 -10.34 -13.67
N HIS A 77 12.31 -10.41 -12.69
CA HIS A 77 10.91 -10.70 -13.01
C HIS A 77 10.28 -9.56 -13.80
N PHE A 78 10.59 -8.33 -13.44
CA PHE A 78 10.07 -7.18 -14.15
C PHE A 78 10.52 -7.21 -15.61
N GLU A 79 11.80 -7.48 -15.82
CA GLU A 79 12.36 -7.52 -17.16
C GLU A 79 11.74 -8.63 -17.99
N GLN A 80 11.51 -9.79 -17.38
CA GLN A 80 10.88 -10.90 -18.09
C GLN A 80 9.46 -10.59 -18.51
N THR A 81 8.76 -9.77 -17.74
CA THR A 81 7.37 -9.47 -18.03
C THR A 81 7.20 -8.25 -18.91
N ALA A 82 7.89 -7.19 -18.59
CA ALA A 82 7.71 -5.91 -19.28
C ALA A 82 8.74 -5.65 -20.36
N GLY A 83 9.79 -6.47 -20.40
CA GLY A 83 10.89 -6.25 -21.34
C GLY A 83 11.93 -5.32 -20.75
N GLU A 84 13.09 -5.29 -21.40
CA GLU A 84 14.22 -4.54 -20.90
C GLU A 84 13.89 -3.05 -20.76
N ASN A 85 13.12 -2.52 -21.68
CA ASN A 85 12.74 -1.11 -21.68
C ASN A 85 11.28 -0.92 -21.36
N GLY A 86 10.68 -1.90 -20.71
CA GLY A 86 9.26 -1.83 -20.40
C GLY A 86 8.93 -0.79 -19.36
N LYS A 87 7.74 -0.25 -19.46
CA LYS A 87 7.28 0.79 -18.56
C LYS A 87 5.83 0.53 -18.17
N LEU A 88 5.50 0.87 -16.95
CA LEU A 88 4.12 0.82 -16.47
C LEU A 88 3.67 2.22 -16.12
N LEU A 89 2.43 2.54 -16.39
CA LEU A 89 1.88 3.78 -15.86
C LEU A 89 1.71 3.61 -14.34
N ALA A 90 2.26 4.55 -13.60
CA ALA A 90 2.15 4.50 -12.15
C ALA A 90 0.69 4.45 -11.71
N ALA A 91 -0.19 5.14 -12.44
CA ALA A 91 -1.60 5.17 -12.11
C ALA A 91 -2.28 3.81 -12.28
N ASN A 92 -1.70 2.90 -13.07
CA ASN A 92 -2.26 1.56 -13.21
C ASN A 92 -1.86 0.65 -12.07
N VAL A 93 -0.83 1.02 -11.33
CA VAL A 93 -0.36 0.23 -10.20
C VAL A 93 -0.89 0.79 -8.88
N ALA A 94 -0.90 2.11 -8.78
CA ALA A 94 -1.33 2.78 -7.56
C ALA A 94 -2.83 3.07 -7.63
N GLU A 95 -3.49 2.86 -6.52
CA GLU A 95 -4.85 3.34 -6.40
C GLU A 95 -4.79 4.60 -5.55
N THR A 96 -4.93 5.76 -6.19
CA THR A 96 -4.78 7.03 -5.49
C THR A 96 -6.07 7.51 -4.85
N ARG A 97 -7.19 6.83 -5.13
CA ARG A 97 -8.49 7.28 -4.62
C ARG A 97 -8.95 6.51 -3.40
N LYS A 98 -8.26 5.43 -3.07
CA LYS A 98 -8.64 4.65 -1.90
C LYS A 98 -7.44 3.87 -1.38
N PHE A 99 -7.50 3.55 -0.10
CA PHE A 99 -6.57 2.62 0.51
C PHE A 99 -7.45 1.56 1.16
N GLU A 100 -7.36 0.34 0.68
CA GLU A 100 -8.26 -0.73 1.09
C GLU A 100 -7.49 -1.86 1.73
N VAL A 101 -7.96 -2.29 2.91
CA VAL A 101 -7.39 -3.43 3.61
C VAL A 101 -8.48 -4.48 3.75
N LYS A 102 -8.18 -5.70 3.40
CA LYS A 102 -9.19 -6.74 3.30
C LYS A 102 -8.78 -8.01 4.00
N THR A 103 -9.72 -8.59 4.72
CA THR A 103 -9.62 -9.96 5.19
C THR A 103 -10.86 -10.69 4.66
N PRO A 104 -10.97 -12.02 4.84
CA PRO A 104 -12.17 -12.70 4.33
C PRO A 104 -13.48 -12.14 4.87
N ASP A 105 -13.46 -11.61 6.09
CA ASP A 105 -14.68 -11.17 6.74
C ASP A 105 -14.80 -9.67 6.92
N VAL A 106 -13.74 -8.91 6.60
CA VAL A 106 -13.70 -7.48 6.90
C VAL A 106 -13.11 -6.73 5.73
N VAL A 107 -13.73 -5.61 5.39
CA VAL A 107 -13.15 -4.67 4.42
C VAL A 107 -13.07 -3.32 5.09
N ILE A 108 -11.88 -2.73 5.06
CA ILE A 108 -11.64 -1.42 5.63
C ILE A 108 -11.21 -0.49 4.50
N LYS A 109 -11.94 0.60 4.32
CA LYS A 109 -11.58 1.60 3.33
C LYS A 109 -11.18 2.87 4.04
N VAL A 110 -10.01 3.35 3.73
CA VAL A 110 -9.42 4.51 4.41
C VAL A 110 -9.14 5.59 3.37
N ASN A 111 -9.34 6.83 3.77
CA ASN A 111 -8.90 7.95 2.97
C ASN A 111 -7.41 7.77 2.67
N PRO A 112 -7.01 7.73 1.38
CA PRO A 112 -5.59 7.47 1.05
C PRO A 112 -4.63 8.50 1.61
N GLU A 113 -5.12 9.65 2.03
CA GLU A 113 -4.25 10.65 2.66
C GLU A 113 -4.14 10.44 4.16
N ARG A 114 -4.90 9.51 4.72
CA ARG A 114 -4.90 9.26 6.15
C ARG A 114 -4.60 7.81 6.47
N THR A 115 -3.61 7.25 5.79
CA THR A 115 -3.18 5.89 6.08
C THR A 115 -2.56 5.77 7.46
N ASP A 116 -2.18 6.89 8.05
CA ASP A 116 -1.66 6.92 9.40
C ASP A 116 -2.67 6.45 10.45
N LEU A 117 -3.95 6.43 10.10
CA LEU A 117 -4.98 6.02 11.06
C LEU A 117 -5.04 4.50 11.28
N VAL A 118 -4.42 3.73 10.40
CA VAL A 118 -4.46 2.27 10.50
C VAL A 118 -3.05 1.73 10.70
N GLU A 119 -2.88 0.96 11.77
CA GLU A 119 -1.58 0.37 12.10
C GLU A 119 -1.77 -1.08 12.46
N THR A 120 -0.69 -1.83 12.45
CA THR A 120 -0.72 -3.21 12.94
C THR A 120 -0.06 -3.25 14.30
N MET A 121 -0.58 -4.09 15.17
CA MET A 121 0.04 -4.35 16.46
C MET A 121 -0.25 -5.78 16.88
N MET A 122 0.64 -6.29 17.71
CA MET A 122 0.42 -7.60 18.32
C MET A 122 -0.35 -7.41 19.60
N ILE A 123 -1.52 -8.01 19.67
CA ILE A 123 -2.35 -7.96 20.87
C ILE A 123 -2.62 -9.39 21.30
N GLU A 124 -2.13 -9.75 22.46
CA GLU A 124 -2.30 -11.07 23.03
C GLU A 124 -1.86 -12.17 22.05
N GLY A 125 -0.71 -11.95 21.41
CA GLY A 125 -0.16 -12.94 20.50
C GLY A 125 -0.77 -12.95 19.12
N ARG A 126 -1.68 -12.04 18.83
CA ARG A 126 -2.32 -11.98 17.51
C ARG A 126 -2.00 -10.67 16.83
N GLN A 127 -1.76 -10.73 15.54
CA GLN A 127 -1.58 -9.52 14.77
C GLN A 127 -2.94 -8.89 14.51
N CYS A 128 -3.07 -7.64 14.87
CA CYS A 128 -4.32 -6.90 14.74
C CYS A 128 -4.13 -5.64 13.96
N LEU A 129 -5.19 -5.20 13.30
CA LEU A 129 -5.23 -3.87 12.72
C LEU A 129 -5.92 -2.96 13.70
N VAL A 130 -5.32 -1.83 13.98
CA VAL A 130 -5.83 -0.87 14.94
C VAL A 130 -6.17 0.41 14.20
N ILE A 131 -7.37 0.91 14.39
CA ILE A 131 -7.85 2.11 13.73
C ILE A 131 -8.06 3.20 14.76
N GLN A 132 -7.42 4.35 14.53
CA GLN A 132 -7.59 5.49 15.41
C GLN A 132 -8.91 6.19 15.10
N ILE A 133 -9.60 6.60 16.13
CA ILE A 133 -10.85 7.35 15.97
C ILE A 133 -10.59 8.78 16.39
N ASP A 134 -10.51 9.68 15.42
CA ASP A 134 -10.13 11.06 15.68
C ASP A 134 -11.31 11.97 15.94
N GLU A 135 -12.41 11.74 15.27
CA GLU A 135 -13.53 12.65 15.39
C GLU A 135 -14.78 11.93 15.83
N HIS A 136 -15.49 11.33 14.95
CA HIS A 136 -16.71 10.63 15.34
C HIS A 136 -16.74 9.25 14.69
N LEU A 137 -17.58 8.42 15.21
CA LEU A 137 -17.70 7.06 14.77
C LEU A 137 -19.16 6.78 14.45
N GLU A 138 -19.42 6.13 13.34
CA GLU A 138 -20.75 5.68 13.00
C GLU A 138 -20.79 4.17 12.88
N VAL A 139 -21.84 3.59 13.39
CA VAL A 139 -22.06 2.15 13.26
C VAL A 139 -23.44 1.98 12.64
N ASN A 140 -23.48 1.43 11.43
CA ASN A 140 -24.73 1.27 10.69
C ASN A 140 -25.52 2.55 10.58
N GLY A 141 -24.83 3.66 10.38
CA GLY A 141 -25.47 4.97 10.24
C GLY A 141 -25.78 5.67 11.54
N ILE A 142 -25.49 5.06 12.66
CA ILE A 142 -25.77 5.66 13.96
C ILE A 142 -24.47 6.20 14.52
N THR A 143 -24.49 7.47 14.91
CA THR A 143 -23.32 8.11 15.47
C THR A 143 -23.08 7.61 16.88
N VAL A 144 -21.86 7.20 17.15
CA VAL A 144 -21.46 6.70 18.45
C VAL A 144 -20.45 7.67 19.04
N ASN A 145 -20.57 7.95 20.32
CA ASN A 145 -19.61 8.81 21.01
C ASN A 145 -18.39 7.97 21.38
N PRO A 146 -17.22 8.28 20.86
CA PRO A 146 -16.04 7.53 21.27
C PRO A 146 -15.69 7.87 22.71
N ASN A 147 -15.13 6.89 23.41
CA ASN A 147 -14.65 7.14 24.74
C ASN A 147 -13.43 8.02 24.69
N THR A 148 -13.28 8.89 25.65
CA THR A 148 -12.22 9.87 25.61
C THR A 148 -10.96 9.39 26.29
N GLY A 149 -10.83 8.15 26.48
CA GLY A 149 -9.57 7.63 26.96
C GLY A 149 -9.37 7.70 28.44
N GLU A 150 -10.36 8.23 29.17
CA GLU A 150 -10.15 8.21 30.50
C GLU A 150 -10.37 6.91 30.92
N VAL A 151 -10.31 6.29 31.03
CA VAL A 151 -10.52 5.18 31.40
C VAL A 151 -10.20 4.12 31.21
N ILE A 152 -9.97 3.84 31.06
CA ILE A 152 -9.75 2.94 30.71
C ILE A 152 -9.16 2.08 31.20
N MET A 153 -8.94 2.28 31.82
CA MET A 153 -8.37 1.66 32.09
C MET A 153 -8.55 0.60 32.39
N ASN A 154 -8.68 0.60 32.42
CA ASN A 154 -8.72 -0.30 32.64
C ASN A 154 -9.16 -1.29 32.63
N ASP A 155 -9.37 -1.16 32.54
CA ASP A 155 -9.75 -1.98 32.48
C ASP A 155 -9.81 -2.83 32.60
N THR A 156 -9.71 -2.85 32.98
CA THR A 156 -9.52 -3.59 33.16
C THR A 156 -10.09 -4.40 33.16
N TYR A 157 -10.33 -4.75 33.02
CA TYR A 157 -10.73 -5.71 32.95
C TYR A 157 -10.43 -6.40 32.89
#